data_2b138857adc18c04c0f9f9c3ce34a347
#
_entry.id   2b138857adc18c04c0f9f9c3ce34a347
#
_cell.length_a   1.000
_cell.length_b   1.000
_cell.length_c   1.000
_cell.angle_alpha   90.00
_cell.angle_beta   90.00
_cell.angle_gamma   90.00
#
_symmetry.space_group_name_H-M   'P 1'
#
loop_
_entity.id
_entity.type
_entity.pdbx_description
1 polymer ?
#
loop_
_entity_poly.entity_id
_entity_poly.type
_entity_poly.pdbx_seq_one_letter_code
_entity_poly.pdbx_strand_id
1 'polypeptide(L)'
;MKSASSKGDDVLNHFFGENNDNGVYIGTRLYNKYGISDVTSDEIWLYSNSIKNETCNIDNVHVKKADIELDYENARVIEALEILQNYYKIENIDKYKFARFARQFAIGYNDERTVYVLEHMKYKKSTIAFMKKILDMYKVENSLQKYLSYASRYKVPPVQRIAKH
;
A
#
# COMPACT_ATOMS: atom_id res chain seq x y z
N MET A 1 -9.17 -24.22 26.03
CA MET A 1 -8.10 -24.59 25.07
C MET A 1 -7.95 -23.49 24.02
N LYS A 2 -6.80 -22.81 24.02
CA LYS A 2 -6.56 -21.77 23.02
C LYS A 2 -6.31 -22.42 21.66
N SER A 3 -7.08 -22.04 20.65
CA SER A 3 -6.88 -22.51 19.28
C SER A 3 -5.58 -21.94 18.68
N ALA A 4 -5.04 -22.57 17.63
CA ALA A 4 -3.84 -22.05 16.93
C ALA A 4 -4.05 -20.63 16.40
N SER A 5 -5.30 -20.21 16.10
CA SER A 5 -5.63 -18.86 15.66
C SER A 5 -5.39 -17.81 16.75
N SER A 6 -5.49 -18.15 18.04
CA SER A 6 -5.29 -17.18 19.12
C SER A 6 -3.84 -16.72 19.28
N LYS A 7 -2.85 -17.58 18.95
CA LYS A 7 -1.43 -17.18 18.93
C LYS A 7 -1.11 -16.22 17.80
N GLY A 8 -1.68 -16.47 16.62
CA GLY A 8 -1.54 -15.59 15.47
C GLY A 8 -2.17 -14.22 15.74
N ASP A 9 -3.34 -14.20 16.35
CA ASP A 9 -4.03 -12.97 16.73
C ASP A 9 -3.24 -12.16 17.77
N ASP A 10 -2.63 -12.82 18.76
CA ASP A 10 -1.79 -12.15 19.76
C ASP A 10 -0.55 -11.49 19.11
N VAL A 11 0.09 -12.18 18.17
CA VAL A 11 1.23 -11.64 17.43
C VAL A 11 0.81 -10.43 16.59
N LEU A 12 -0.30 -10.53 15.86
CA LEU A 12 -0.81 -9.43 15.04
C LEU A 12 -1.23 -8.23 15.91
N ASN A 13 -1.90 -8.46 17.02
CA ASN A 13 -2.28 -7.40 17.93
C ASN A 13 -1.08 -6.63 18.47
N HIS A 14 0.03 -7.32 18.73
CA HIS A 14 1.27 -6.66 19.14
C HIS A 14 1.77 -5.65 18.11
N PHE A 15 1.71 -6.00 16.83
CA PHE A 15 2.20 -5.14 15.74
C PHE A 15 1.21 -4.06 15.33
N PHE A 16 -0.09 -4.26 15.52
CA PHE A 16 -1.12 -3.28 15.18
C PHE A 16 -1.45 -2.32 16.35
N GLY A 17 -1.23 -2.74 17.59
CA GLY A 17 -1.62 -1.97 18.75
C GLY A 17 -3.11 -2.02 19.04
N GLU A 18 -3.53 -1.45 20.17
CA GLU A 18 -4.93 -1.49 20.63
C GLU A 18 -5.89 -0.77 19.68
N ASN A 19 -5.42 0.32 19.05
CA ASN A 19 -6.23 1.16 18.16
C ASN A 19 -5.98 0.88 16.66
N ASN A 20 -5.24 -0.18 16.35
CA ASN A 20 -4.84 -0.53 14.97
C ASN A 20 -4.08 0.59 14.24
N ASP A 21 -3.35 1.42 14.96
CA ASP A 21 -2.62 2.57 14.44
C ASP A 21 -1.10 2.35 14.34
N ASN A 22 -0.63 1.16 14.65
CA ASN A 22 0.79 0.80 14.62
C ASN A 22 1.18 -0.14 13.47
N GLY A 23 0.23 -0.56 12.66
CA GLY A 23 0.50 -1.50 11.58
C GLY A 23 -0.41 -1.32 10.37
N VAL A 24 0.05 -1.79 9.21
CA VAL A 24 -0.73 -1.82 7.98
C VAL A 24 -0.38 -3.09 7.18
N TYR A 25 -1.41 -3.82 6.77
CA TYR A 25 -1.21 -5.00 5.93
C TYR A 25 -0.71 -4.61 4.55
N ILE A 26 0.21 -5.42 4.02
CA ILE A 26 0.70 -5.34 2.65
C ILE A 26 0.59 -6.73 2.01
N GLY A 27 0.89 -6.84 0.72
CA GLY A 27 0.81 -8.10 -0.01
C GLY A 27 -0.62 -8.63 -0.13
N THR A 28 -0.76 -9.94 -0.03
CA THR A 28 -2.01 -10.66 -0.31
C THR A 28 -3.19 -10.15 0.54
N ARG A 29 -2.99 -9.93 1.82
CA ARG A 29 -4.06 -9.41 2.70
C ARG A 29 -4.52 -8.03 2.30
N LEU A 30 -3.60 -7.17 1.86
CA LEU A 30 -3.95 -5.86 1.34
C LEU A 30 -4.81 -5.97 0.08
N TYR A 31 -4.41 -6.83 -0.87
CA TYR A 31 -5.17 -7.01 -2.11
C TYR A 31 -6.56 -7.60 -1.84
N ASN A 32 -6.65 -8.55 -0.89
CA ASN A 32 -7.94 -9.11 -0.48
C ASN A 32 -8.85 -8.07 0.17
N LYS A 33 -8.28 -7.17 0.97
CA LYS A 33 -9.03 -6.10 1.65
C LYS A 33 -9.86 -5.28 0.68
N TYR A 34 -9.32 -4.97 -0.49
CA TYR A 34 -9.98 -4.16 -1.52
C TYR A 34 -10.61 -5.00 -2.64
N GLY A 35 -10.57 -6.31 -2.53
CA GLY A 35 -11.09 -7.22 -3.56
C GLY A 35 -10.32 -7.19 -4.86
N ILE A 36 -9.10 -6.65 -4.85
CA ILE A 36 -8.24 -6.53 -6.04
C ILE A 36 -7.76 -7.90 -6.48
N SER A 37 -7.59 -8.83 -5.55
CA SER A 37 -7.32 -10.24 -5.81
C SER A 37 -8.02 -11.09 -4.76
N ASP A 38 -8.49 -12.25 -5.19
CA ASP A 38 -9.09 -13.26 -4.31
C ASP A 38 -8.07 -14.34 -3.90
N VAL A 39 -6.86 -14.27 -4.41
CA VAL A 39 -5.78 -15.19 -4.04
C VAL A 39 -5.43 -15.00 -2.57
N THR A 40 -5.40 -16.08 -1.81
CA THR A 40 -5.05 -16.07 -0.39
C THR A 40 -3.69 -16.71 -0.15
N SER A 41 -3.06 -16.40 0.96
CA SER A 41 -1.80 -16.97 1.39
C SER A 41 -1.80 -17.13 2.90
N ASP A 42 -1.13 -18.16 3.39
CA ASP A 42 -0.90 -18.34 4.83
C ASP A 42 0.17 -17.35 5.35
N GLU A 43 0.99 -16.81 4.46
CA GLU A 43 2.00 -15.83 4.79
C GLU A 43 1.36 -14.45 4.96
N ILE A 44 1.69 -13.78 6.07
CA ILE A 44 1.13 -12.48 6.41
C ILE A 44 2.25 -11.45 6.37
N TRP A 45 2.09 -10.42 5.55
CA TRP A 45 3.05 -9.33 5.41
C TRP A 45 2.43 -8.03 5.89
N LEU A 46 3.19 -7.26 6.68
CA LEU A 46 2.74 -5.96 7.16
C LEU A 46 3.92 -5.02 7.43
N TYR A 47 3.63 -3.72 7.43
CA TYR A 47 4.49 -2.71 8.05
C TYR A 47 4.03 -2.48 9.48
N SER A 48 4.99 -2.23 10.38
CA SER A 48 4.69 -1.79 11.76
C SER A 48 5.75 -0.80 12.23
N ASN A 49 5.34 0.16 13.03
CA ASN A 49 6.25 1.06 13.72
C ASN A 49 6.63 0.57 15.11
N SER A 50 6.21 -0.64 15.48
CA SER A 50 6.46 -1.24 16.82
C SER A 50 7.68 -2.16 16.85
N ILE A 51 8.51 -2.20 15.80
CA ILE A 51 9.72 -3.02 15.75
C ILE A 51 10.97 -2.15 15.70
N LYS A 52 12.07 -2.65 16.27
CA LYS A 52 13.36 -1.94 16.32
C LYS A 52 14.20 -2.18 15.08
N ASN A 53 14.24 -3.43 14.61
CA ASN A 53 15.00 -3.83 13.42
C ASN A 53 14.20 -3.55 12.15
N GLU A 54 14.87 -3.50 11.01
CA GLU A 54 14.24 -3.29 9.71
C GLU A 54 13.19 -4.35 9.37
N THR A 55 13.39 -5.57 9.86
CA THR A 55 12.46 -6.69 9.66
C THR A 55 12.34 -7.51 10.94
N CYS A 56 11.19 -8.15 11.09
CA CYS A 56 10.92 -9.11 12.14
C CYS A 56 10.05 -10.23 11.57
N ASN A 57 10.48 -11.48 11.73
CA ASN A 57 9.72 -12.62 11.25
C ASN A 57 9.37 -13.53 12.43
N ILE A 58 8.08 -13.77 12.63
CA ILE A 58 7.55 -14.67 13.67
C ILE A 58 6.60 -15.64 12.98
N ASP A 59 7.00 -16.91 12.87
CA ASP A 59 6.26 -17.96 12.15
C ASP A 59 5.93 -17.51 10.72
N ASN A 60 4.66 -17.39 10.38
CA ASN A 60 4.19 -16.96 9.06
C ASN A 60 3.94 -15.44 8.97
N VAL A 61 4.32 -14.69 9.99
CA VAL A 61 4.15 -13.22 10.03
C VAL A 61 5.48 -12.55 9.72
N HIS A 62 5.49 -11.73 8.67
CA HIS A 62 6.64 -10.99 8.19
C HIS A 62 6.40 -9.50 8.34
N VAL A 63 7.18 -8.86 9.19
CA VAL A 63 7.00 -7.45 9.53
C VAL A 63 8.16 -6.65 8.98
N LYS A 64 7.85 -5.56 8.29
CA LYS A 64 8.82 -4.55 7.86
C LYS A 64 8.61 -3.30 8.69
N LYS A 65 9.70 -2.66 9.04
CA LYS A 65 9.67 -1.44 9.83
C LYS A 65 9.15 -0.26 8.99
N ALA A 66 8.20 0.47 9.55
CA ALA A 66 7.79 1.77 9.06
C ALA A 66 8.07 2.82 10.13
N ASP A 67 9.01 3.71 9.87
CA ASP A 67 9.51 4.68 10.86
C ASP A 67 8.68 5.96 10.83
N ILE A 68 7.36 5.79 10.76
CA ILE A 68 6.39 6.89 10.73
C ILE A 68 5.17 6.51 11.54
N GLU A 69 4.37 7.50 11.87
CA GLU A 69 3.05 7.29 12.43
C GLU A 69 2.16 6.60 11.39
N LEU A 70 1.48 5.53 11.77
CA LEU A 70 0.61 4.77 10.87
C LEU A 70 -0.86 5.05 11.18
N ASP A 71 -1.22 6.33 11.23
CA ASP A 71 -2.61 6.74 11.31
C ASP A 71 -3.38 6.33 10.05
N TYR A 72 -4.68 6.52 10.05
CA TYR A 72 -5.54 6.11 8.95
C TYR A 72 -5.10 6.70 7.59
N GLU A 73 -4.74 7.98 7.58
CA GLU A 73 -4.37 8.67 6.33
C GLU A 73 -3.03 8.19 5.79
N ASN A 74 -2.02 8.06 6.65
CA ASN A 74 -0.71 7.54 6.24
C ASN A 74 -0.82 6.08 5.78
N ALA A 75 -1.61 5.27 6.48
CA ALA A 75 -1.85 3.88 6.11
C ALA A 75 -2.49 3.78 4.71
N ARG A 76 -3.44 4.63 4.38
CA ARG A 76 -4.05 4.65 3.05
C ARG A 76 -3.05 4.98 1.95
N VAL A 77 -2.15 5.91 2.19
CA VAL A 77 -1.08 6.25 1.24
C VAL A 77 -0.17 5.05 1.02
N ILE A 78 0.24 4.39 2.11
CA ILE A 78 1.08 3.19 2.03
C ILE A 78 0.36 2.08 1.26
N GLU A 79 -0.90 1.83 1.56
CA GLU A 79 -1.71 0.84 0.83
C GLU A 79 -1.72 1.12 -0.68
N ALA A 80 -1.95 2.37 -1.06
CA ALA A 80 -1.96 2.76 -2.46
C ALA A 80 -0.58 2.54 -3.12
N LEU A 81 0.49 2.99 -2.48
CA LEU A 81 1.84 2.83 -3.01
C LEU A 81 2.22 1.35 -3.14
N GLU A 82 1.87 0.52 -2.17
CA GLU A 82 2.15 -0.92 -2.22
C GLU A 82 1.38 -1.63 -3.34
N ILE A 83 0.12 -1.30 -3.53
CA ILE A 83 -0.69 -1.85 -4.63
C ILE A 83 -0.10 -1.44 -5.98
N LEU A 84 0.24 -0.16 -6.15
CA LEU A 84 0.79 0.35 -7.40
C LEU A 84 2.18 -0.22 -7.69
N GLN A 85 3.03 -0.34 -6.67
CA GLN A 85 4.39 -0.87 -6.84
C GLN A 85 4.38 -2.33 -7.25
N ASN A 86 3.42 -3.10 -6.79
CA ASN A 86 3.33 -4.53 -7.04
C ASN A 86 2.28 -4.90 -8.08
N TYR A 87 1.74 -3.94 -8.81
CA TYR A 87 0.62 -4.13 -9.75
C TYR A 87 0.82 -5.35 -10.66
N TYR A 88 2.00 -5.47 -11.30
CA TYR A 88 2.27 -6.56 -12.22
C TYR A 88 2.51 -7.92 -11.53
N LYS A 89 2.72 -7.91 -10.23
CA LYS A 89 2.94 -9.13 -9.43
C LYS A 89 1.66 -9.64 -8.75
N ILE A 90 0.58 -8.86 -8.79
CA ILE A 90 -0.69 -9.26 -8.17
C ILE A 90 -1.28 -10.39 -8.99
N GLU A 91 -1.36 -11.58 -8.39
CA GLU A 91 -1.93 -12.74 -9.04
C GLU A 91 -3.45 -12.57 -9.20
N ASN A 92 -3.95 -12.95 -10.36
CA ASN A 92 -5.38 -12.97 -10.65
C ASN A 92 -6.07 -11.63 -10.37
N ILE A 93 -5.43 -10.53 -10.77
CA ILE A 93 -5.92 -9.19 -10.51
C ILE A 93 -7.30 -8.95 -11.12
N ASP A 94 -8.22 -8.46 -10.30
CA ASP A 94 -9.52 -7.94 -10.74
C ASP A 94 -9.33 -6.46 -11.13
N LYS A 95 -9.25 -6.22 -12.44
CA LYS A 95 -8.98 -4.89 -12.97
C LYS A 95 -10.09 -3.89 -12.67
N TYR A 96 -11.31 -4.37 -12.54
CA TYR A 96 -12.45 -3.54 -12.18
C TYR A 96 -12.33 -3.05 -10.72
N LYS A 97 -12.03 -3.97 -9.80
CA LYS A 97 -11.82 -3.63 -8.39
C LYS A 97 -10.60 -2.73 -8.20
N PHE A 98 -9.54 -2.98 -8.94
CA PHE A 98 -8.36 -2.12 -8.95
C PHE A 98 -8.71 -0.70 -9.41
N ALA A 99 -9.43 -0.57 -10.52
CA ALA A 99 -9.84 0.73 -11.04
C ALA A 99 -10.70 1.50 -10.03
N ARG A 100 -11.62 0.81 -9.36
CA ARG A 100 -12.43 1.38 -8.30
C ARG A 100 -11.57 1.90 -7.13
N PHE A 101 -10.61 1.10 -6.70
CA PHE A 101 -9.65 1.50 -5.66
C PHE A 101 -8.89 2.75 -6.07
N ALA A 102 -8.32 2.75 -7.29
CA ALA A 102 -7.54 3.88 -7.81
C ALA A 102 -8.35 5.17 -7.85
N ARG A 103 -9.61 5.08 -8.29
CA ARG A 103 -10.53 6.22 -8.33
C ARG A 103 -10.82 6.76 -6.93
N GLN A 104 -11.13 5.87 -5.99
CA GLN A 104 -11.42 6.27 -4.61
C GLN A 104 -10.21 6.92 -3.95
N PHE A 105 -9.01 6.38 -4.21
CA PHE A 105 -7.78 6.99 -3.74
C PHE A 105 -7.57 8.39 -4.32
N ALA A 106 -7.79 8.55 -5.63
CA ALA A 106 -7.64 9.84 -6.30
C ALA A 106 -8.62 10.89 -5.76
N ILE A 107 -9.89 10.51 -5.54
CA ILE A 107 -10.91 11.41 -5.02
C ILE A 107 -10.57 11.88 -3.59
N GLY A 108 -10.05 10.99 -2.77
CA GLY A 108 -9.66 11.28 -1.39
C GLY A 108 -8.19 11.68 -1.22
N TYR A 109 -7.51 12.04 -2.31
CA TYR A 109 -6.07 12.29 -2.29
C TYR A 109 -5.68 13.45 -1.38
N ASN A 110 -4.63 13.25 -0.59
CA ASN A 110 -4.03 14.26 0.26
C ASN A 110 -2.53 14.36 -0.07
N ASP A 111 -2.14 15.46 -0.72
CA ASP A 111 -0.76 15.64 -1.19
C ASP A 111 0.23 15.75 -0.05
N GLU A 112 -0.11 16.48 0.99
CA GLU A 112 0.76 16.67 2.16
C GLU A 112 1.10 15.33 2.83
N ARG A 113 0.09 14.47 3.01
CA ARG A 113 0.29 13.14 3.61
C ARG A 113 1.10 12.22 2.69
N THR A 114 0.85 12.28 1.40
CA THR A 114 1.59 11.49 0.42
C THR A 114 3.06 11.89 0.40
N VAL A 115 3.35 13.19 0.40
CA VAL A 115 4.72 13.71 0.48
C VAL A 115 5.39 13.27 1.78
N TYR A 116 4.69 13.35 2.91
CA TYR A 116 5.21 12.89 4.19
C TYR A 116 5.65 11.41 4.13
N VAL A 117 4.80 10.55 3.59
CA VAL A 117 5.12 9.12 3.45
C VAL A 117 6.32 8.93 2.52
N LEU A 118 6.36 9.61 1.38
CA LEU A 118 7.46 9.49 0.41
C LEU A 118 8.80 10.01 0.96
N GLU A 119 8.77 10.97 1.88
CA GLU A 119 9.98 11.47 2.54
C GLU A 119 10.56 10.49 3.57
N HIS A 120 9.75 9.57 4.08
CA HIS A 120 10.14 8.64 5.15
C HIS A 120 10.23 7.18 4.71
N MET A 121 9.65 6.83 3.56
CA MET A 121 9.63 5.47 3.03
C MET A 121 10.12 5.46 1.58
N LYS A 122 10.83 4.40 1.21
CA LYS A 122 11.40 4.29 -0.13
C LYS A 122 10.43 3.56 -1.07
N TYR A 123 9.98 4.27 -2.09
CA TYR A 123 9.22 3.71 -3.20
C TYR A 123 9.93 4.01 -4.51
N LYS A 124 9.75 3.15 -5.49
CA LYS A 124 10.36 3.32 -6.82
C LYS A 124 9.79 4.54 -7.52
N LYS A 125 10.61 5.24 -8.28
CA LYS A 125 10.15 6.37 -9.09
C LYS A 125 9.04 5.96 -10.05
N SER A 126 9.10 4.74 -10.60
CA SER A 126 8.02 4.21 -11.45
C SER A 126 6.69 4.07 -10.71
N THR A 127 6.72 3.75 -9.43
CA THR A 127 5.52 3.70 -8.58
C THR A 127 4.93 5.08 -8.41
N ILE A 128 5.77 6.07 -8.10
CA ILE A 128 5.35 7.47 -7.95
C ILE A 128 4.80 8.00 -9.28
N ALA A 129 5.44 7.65 -10.40
CA ALA A 129 4.97 8.01 -11.73
C ALA A 129 3.60 7.40 -12.05
N PHE A 130 3.36 6.17 -11.65
CA PHE A 130 2.06 5.52 -11.81
C PHE A 130 0.98 6.25 -11.01
N MET A 131 1.25 6.54 -9.75
CA MET A 131 0.33 7.31 -8.91
C MET A 131 0.02 8.67 -9.53
N LYS A 132 1.05 9.39 -9.97
CA LYS A 132 0.87 10.70 -10.62
C LYS A 132 -0.02 10.61 -11.86
N LYS A 133 0.19 9.61 -12.71
CA LYS A 133 -0.64 9.43 -13.92
C LYS A 133 -2.10 9.19 -13.57
N ILE A 134 -2.39 8.42 -12.54
CA ILE A 134 -3.76 8.21 -12.06
C ILE A 134 -4.36 9.53 -11.57
N LEU A 135 -3.63 10.27 -10.75
CA LEU A 135 -4.09 11.56 -10.23
C LEU A 135 -4.36 12.57 -11.35
N ASP A 136 -3.43 12.66 -12.30
CA ASP A 136 -3.57 13.57 -13.45
C ASP A 136 -4.78 13.20 -14.32
N MET A 137 -5.03 11.91 -14.51
CA MET A 137 -6.19 11.42 -15.26
C MET A 137 -7.51 11.89 -14.63
N TYR A 138 -7.58 11.90 -13.30
CA TYR A 138 -8.74 12.40 -12.55
C TYR A 138 -8.67 13.90 -12.26
N LYS A 139 -7.68 14.61 -12.82
CA LYS A 139 -7.49 16.06 -12.66
C LYS A 139 -7.29 16.47 -11.19
N VAL A 140 -6.60 15.64 -10.44
CA VAL A 140 -6.26 15.91 -9.04
C VAL A 140 -4.88 16.56 -8.97
N GLU A 141 -4.81 17.77 -8.43
CA GLU A 141 -3.54 18.48 -8.24
C GLU A 141 -2.63 17.69 -7.28
N ASN A 142 -1.36 17.61 -7.63
CA ASN A 142 -0.36 16.93 -6.83
C ASN A 142 1.03 17.49 -7.08
N SER A 143 1.93 17.29 -6.14
CA SER A 143 3.33 17.76 -6.21
C SER A 143 4.31 16.64 -6.56
N LEU A 144 3.84 15.53 -7.11
CA LEU A 144 4.67 14.32 -7.31
C LEU A 144 5.75 14.48 -8.38
N GLN A 145 5.62 15.48 -9.28
CA GLN A 145 6.62 15.72 -10.31
C GLN A 145 8.02 15.97 -9.72
N LYS A 146 8.11 16.53 -8.53
CA LYS A 146 9.41 16.80 -7.87
C LYS A 146 10.23 15.54 -7.58
N TYR A 147 9.60 14.38 -7.54
CA TYR A 147 10.27 13.08 -7.36
C TYR A 147 10.70 12.43 -8.67
N LEU A 148 10.31 13.00 -9.80
CA LEU A 148 10.45 12.40 -11.12
C LEU A 148 11.38 13.25 -11.99
N SER A 149 11.99 12.61 -13.00
CA SER A 149 12.80 13.28 -14.01
C SER A 149 11.97 13.54 -15.25
N TYR A 150 12.02 14.76 -15.80
CA TYR A 150 11.37 15.09 -17.07
C TYR A 150 11.99 14.33 -18.26
N ALA A 151 13.27 13.98 -18.14
CA ALA A 151 13.98 13.26 -19.21
C ALA A 151 13.74 11.76 -19.19
N SER A 152 13.26 11.22 -18.08
CA SER A 152 13.05 9.79 -17.91
C SER A 152 11.64 9.38 -18.31
N ARG A 153 11.53 8.23 -18.97
CA ARG A 153 10.23 7.60 -19.26
C ARG A 153 10.05 6.44 -18.28
N TYR A 154 8.99 6.50 -17.53
CA TYR A 154 8.67 5.46 -16.57
C TYR A 154 7.67 4.48 -17.17
N LYS A 155 7.98 3.18 -17.04
CA LYS A 155 7.09 2.11 -17.49
C LYS A 155 5.99 1.92 -16.46
N VAL A 156 4.78 2.31 -16.83
CA VAL A 156 3.60 2.19 -15.97
C VAL A 156 2.44 1.57 -16.76
N PRO A 157 1.47 0.94 -16.04
CA PRO A 157 0.28 0.41 -16.71
C PRO A 157 -0.54 1.50 -17.41
N PRO A 158 -1.25 1.15 -18.50
CA PRO A 158 -2.09 2.13 -19.23
C PRO A 158 -3.25 2.63 -18.36
N VAL A 159 -3.25 3.93 -18.03
CA VAL A 159 -4.26 4.53 -17.16
C VAL A 159 -5.62 4.74 -17.84
N GLN A 160 -5.65 4.84 -19.17
CA GLN A 160 -6.91 4.99 -19.91
C GLN A 160 -7.87 3.82 -19.70
N ARG A 161 -7.32 2.62 -19.48
CA ARG A 161 -8.14 1.43 -19.15
C ARG A 161 -8.75 1.51 -17.75
N ILE A 162 -8.13 2.25 -16.85
CA ILE A 162 -8.62 2.46 -15.49
C ILE A 162 -9.83 3.38 -15.53
N ALA A 163 -9.79 4.44 -16.33
CA ALA A 163 -10.89 5.41 -16.44
C ALA A 163 -12.19 4.81 -16.99
N LYS A 164 -12.13 3.69 -17.73
CA LYS A 164 -13.31 3.03 -18.31
C LYS A 164 -14.09 2.17 -17.30
N HIS A 165 -13.56 2.00 -16.13
CA HIS A 165 -14.17 1.23 -15.06
C HIS A 165 -14.57 2.16 -13.92
#